data_2968b1f435bf451166f5b8447e64ef46
#
_entry.id   2968b1f435bf451166f5b8447e64ef46
#
_cell.length_a   1.000
_cell.length_b   1.000
_cell.length_c   1.000
_cell.angle_alpha   90.00
_cell.angle_beta   90.00
_cell.angle_gamma   90.00
#
_symmetry.space_group_name_H-M   'P 1'
#
loop_
_entity.id
_entity.type
_entity.pdbx_description
1 polymer ?
#
loop_
_entity_poly.entity_id
_entity_poly.type
_entity_poly.pdbx_seq_one_letter_code
_entity_poly.pdbx_strand_id
1 'polypeptide(L)'
;MGGFCFIIHDIIEANGGRKMVKVRLYLVRHGKTMFNTIGRAQGWSDTPLTAEGERGIQELGIGLRESGLQFERAYSSDSGRTIQTMGIILEELSLQGKIPYRMDKRIREWCFGSFDGAYDGDLFMGIIPRIFNVDHVHQLSYAELAEGLVEVDTAGWAEGWEKLSGRIKEGFEAI
;
A
#
# COMPACT_ATOMS: atom_id res chain seq x y z
N MET A 1 8.43 1.36 -2.94
CA MET A 1 6.97 1.21 -3.08
C MET A 1 6.50 0.34 -1.94
N GLY A 2 5.26 0.40 -1.52
CA GLY A 2 4.76 -0.38 -0.37
C GLY A 2 3.25 -0.42 -0.39
N GLY A 3 2.66 -1.54 0.08
CA GLY A 3 1.22 -1.67 0.24
C GLY A 3 0.68 -0.64 1.25
N PHE A 4 -0.55 -0.21 1.04
CA PHE A 4 -1.15 0.86 1.81
C PHE A 4 -2.32 0.38 2.65
N CYS A 5 -2.54 1.08 3.76
CA CYS A 5 -3.75 1.03 4.55
C CYS A 5 -4.44 2.37 4.49
N PHE A 6 -5.75 2.39 4.65
CA PHE A 6 -6.55 3.61 4.67
C PHE A 6 -7.39 3.65 5.93
N ILE A 7 -7.44 4.82 6.56
CA ILE A 7 -8.40 5.09 7.61
C ILE A 7 -9.17 6.36 7.26
N ILE A 8 -10.48 6.35 7.45
CA ILE A 8 -11.37 7.35 6.90
C ILE A 8 -12.01 8.16 8.02
N HIS A 9 -12.02 9.47 7.83
CA HIS A 9 -12.74 10.45 8.61
C HIS A 9 -13.77 11.15 7.72
N ASP A 10 -15.06 10.98 8.04
CA ASP A 10 -16.14 11.65 7.34
C ASP A 10 -16.35 13.06 7.92
N ILE A 11 -16.23 14.10 7.08
CA ILE A 11 -16.48 15.49 7.45
C ILE A 11 -17.85 15.86 6.91
N ILE A 12 -18.81 16.14 7.80
CA ILE A 12 -20.14 16.59 7.42
C ILE A 12 -20.15 18.12 7.39
N GLU A 13 -20.29 18.71 6.20
CA GLU A 13 -20.46 20.14 6.02
C GLU A 13 -21.90 20.46 5.58
N ALA A 14 -22.51 21.49 6.15
CA ALA A 14 -23.79 22.01 5.71
C ALA A 14 -23.56 23.17 4.73
N ASN A 15 -24.00 23.04 3.50
CA ASN A 15 -23.96 24.10 2.50
C ASN A 15 -25.36 24.29 1.91
N GLY A 16 -26.00 25.45 2.17
CA GLY A 16 -27.29 25.79 1.60
C GLY A 16 -28.44 24.81 1.91
N GLY A 17 -28.42 24.14 3.09
CA GLY A 17 -29.44 23.17 3.51
C GLY A 17 -29.24 21.75 2.97
N ARG A 18 -28.25 21.51 2.12
CA ARG A 18 -27.81 20.16 1.72
C ARG A 18 -26.64 19.71 2.61
N LYS A 19 -26.75 18.52 3.19
CA LYS A 19 -25.62 17.85 3.84
C LYS A 19 -24.65 17.36 2.74
N MET A 20 -23.46 17.92 2.72
CA MET A 20 -22.35 17.41 1.90
C MET A 20 -21.44 16.61 2.82
N VAL A 21 -21.20 15.35 2.44
CA VAL A 21 -20.21 14.52 3.12
C VAL A 21 -18.89 14.67 2.36
N LYS A 22 -17.89 15.26 2.99
CA LYS A 22 -16.52 15.23 2.51
C LYS A 22 -15.81 14.08 3.20
N VAL A 23 -15.18 13.22 2.44
CA VAL A 23 -14.38 12.12 2.97
C VAL A 23 -12.93 12.55 3.02
N ARG A 24 -12.29 12.45 4.18
CA ARG A 24 -10.84 12.59 4.31
C ARG A 24 -10.22 11.21 4.45
N LEU A 25 -9.36 10.89 3.51
CA LEU A 25 -8.64 9.64 3.46
C LEU A 25 -7.24 9.82 4.06
N TYR A 26 -6.90 9.05 5.06
CA TYR A 26 -5.55 8.97 5.61
C TYR A 26 -4.88 7.74 5.04
N LEU A 27 -3.87 7.96 4.21
CA LEU A 27 -3.10 6.92 3.56
C LEU A 27 -1.90 6.56 4.44
N VAL A 28 -1.82 5.33 4.86
CA VAL A 28 -0.74 4.81 5.71
C VAL A 28 0.03 3.72 4.97
N ARG A 29 1.35 3.87 4.86
CA ARG A 29 2.21 2.79 4.39
C ARG A 29 2.40 1.77 5.52
N HIS A 30 2.47 0.48 5.17
CA HIS A 30 2.76 -0.57 6.15
C HIS A 30 4.10 -0.34 6.88
N GLY A 31 4.22 -0.86 8.09
CA GLY A 31 5.45 -0.82 8.89
C GLY A 31 6.60 -1.58 8.21
N LYS A 32 7.82 -1.32 8.68
CA LYS A 32 9.05 -1.97 8.17
C LYS A 32 8.95 -3.49 8.31
N THR A 33 9.14 -4.20 7.20
CA THR A 33 9.09 -5.67 7.13
C THR A 33 10.49 -6.30 7.10
N MET A 34 10.55 -7.62 7.21
CA MET A 34 11.79 -8.37 7.03
C MET A 34 12.38 -8.14 5.63
N PHE A 35 11.56 -8.14 4.56
CA PHE A 35 12.03 -7.87 3.20
C PHE A 35 12.59 -6.47 3.06
N ASN A 36 11.97 -5.46 3.67
CA ASN A 36 12.55 -4.10 3.68
C ASN A 36 13.94 -4.06 4.35
N THR A 37 14.16 -4.88 5.38
CA THR A 37 15.45 -4.93 6.09
C THR A 37 16.55 -5.54 5.23
N ILE A 38 16.23 -6.53 4.39
CA ILE A 38 17.21 -7.23 3.55
C ILE A 38 17.20 -6.77 2.08
N GLY A 39 16.52 -5.65 1.77
CA GLY A 39 16.51 -5.03 0.44
C GLY A 39 15.86 -5.90 -0.64
N ARG A 40 14.72 -6.54 -0.33
CA ARG A 40 13.99 -7.35 -1.30
C ARG A 40 12.70 -6.66 -1.75
N ALA A 41 12.41 -6.75 -3.04
CA ALA A 41 11.17 -6.29 -3.64
C ALA A 41 9.97 -7.02 -3.03
N GLN A 42 8.99 -6.27 -2.56
CA GLN A 42 7.84 -6.81 -1.87
C GLN A 42 6.55 -6.31 -2.53
N GLY A 43 6.16 -7.00 -3.58
CA GLY A 43 4.89 -6.81 -4.25
C GLY A 43 3.79 -7.67 -3.62
N TRP A 44 3.43 -8.78 -4.25
CA TRP A 44 2.47 -9.75 -3.72
C TRP A 44 3.09 -10.77 -2.75
N SER A 45 4.42 -10.98 -2.80
CA SER A 45 5.11 -11.69 -1.73
C SER A 45 4.97 -10.95 -0.41
N ASP A 46 4.97 -11.67 0.70
CA ASP A 46 4.68 -11.08 2.00
C ASP A 46 5.64 -11.56 3.09
N THR A 47 6.03 -10.65 3.97
CA THR A 47 6.79 -10.94 5.18
C THR A 47 6.26 -10.11 6.35
N PRO A 48 6.36 -10.61 7.59
CA PRO A 48 5.86 -9.90 8.75
C PRO A 48 6.61 -8.59 9.00
N LEU A 49 6.01 -7.73 9.79
CA LEU A 49 6.67 -6.55 10.33
C LEU A 49 7.86 -6.97 11.20
N THR A 50 8.88 -6.13 11.23
CA THR A 50 9.96 -6.24 12.24
C THR A 50 9.50 -5.58 13.54
N ALA A 51 10.17 -5.89 14.65
CA ALA A 51 9.91 -5.21 15.92
C ALA A 51 10.08 -3.67 15.83
N GLU A 52 10.99 -3.19 14.97
CA GLU A 52 11.13 -1.77 14.65
C GLU A 52 9.92 -1.25 13.87
N GLY A 53 9.43 -2.03 12.89
CA GLY A 53 8.24 -1.70 12.11
C GLY A 53 6.98 -1.63 12.98
N GLU A 54 6.80 -2.58 13.89
CA GLU A 54 5.67 -2.58 14.84
C GLU A 54 5.70 -1.35 15.74
N ARG A 55 6.88 -1.03 16.36
CA ARG A 55 7.02 0.18 17.17
C ARG A 55 6.72 1.47 16.41
N GLY A 56 7.21 1.61 15.17
CA GLY A 56 6.93 2.79 14.35
C GLY A 56 5.44 2.95 14.05
N ILE A 57 4.71 1.85 13.87
CA ILE A 57 3.25 1.88 13.66
C ILE A 57 2.50 2.16 14.98
N GLN A 58 2.99 1.66 16.12
CA GLN A 58 2.45 2.03 17.44
C GLN A 58 2.58 3.53 17.69
N GLU A 59 3.76 4.11 17.45
CA GLU A 59 4.00 5.56 17.57
C GLU A 59 3.07 6.37 16.67
N LEU A 60 2.85 5.92 15.41
CA LEU A 60 1.87 6.52 14.51
C LEU A 60 0.44 6.44 15.08
N GLY A 61 0.04 5.28 15.60
CA GLY A 61 -1.28 5.08 16.22
C GLY A 61 -1.51 5.99 17.42
N ILE A 62 -0.47 6.15 18.26
CA ILE A 62 -0.48 7.09 19.39
C ILE A 62 -0.67 8.53 18.89
N GLY A 63 0.12 8.96 17.88
CA GLY A 63 -0.01 10.30 17.30
C GLY A 63 -1.39 10.55 16.69
N LEU A 64 -1.98 9.57 16.00
CA LEU A 64 -3.34 9.68 15.49
C LEU A 64 -4.37 9.83 16.61
N ARG A 65 -4.23 9.09 17.70
CA ARG A 65 -5.10 9.21 18.89
C ARG A 65 -4.99 10.61 19.53
N GLU A 66 -3.78 11.10 19.72
CA GLU A 66 -3.50 12.40 20.33
C GLU A 66 -3.98 13.57 19.45
N SER A 67 -4.05 13.38 18.14
CA SER A 67 -4.59 14.38 17.21
C SER A 67 -6.09 14.66 17.40
N GLY A 68 -6.81 13.80 18.14
CA GLY A 68 -8.25 13.91 18.36
C GLY A 68 -9.11 13.60 17.14
N LEU A 69 -8.50 13.10 16.03
CA LEU A 69 -9.23 12.70 14.83
C LEU A 69 -10.16 11.52 15.14
N GLN A 70 -11.36 11.58 14.57
CA GLN A 70 -12.33 10.49 14.64
C GLN A 70 -12.32 9.74 13.33
N PHE A 71 -12.37 8.40 13.39
CA PHE A 71 -12.36 7.54 12.22
C PHE A 71 -13.59 6.65 12.21
N GLU A 72 -14.25 6.53 11.07
CA GLU A 72 -15.49 5.78 10.89
C GLU A 72 -15.30 4.46 10.15
N ARG A 73 -14.23 4.33 9.38
CA ARG A 73 -13.96 3.12 8.57
C ARG A 73 -12.46 2.93 8.39
N ALA A 74 -12.06 1.67 8.24
CA ALA A 74 -10.69 1.29 7.95
C ALA A 74 -10.63 0.28 6.80
N TYR A 75 -9.58 0.38 5.99
CA TYR A 75 -9.32 -0.51 4.87
C TYR A 75 -7.84 -0.89 4.83
N SER A 76 -7.55 -2.11 4.43
CA SER A 76 -6.19 -2.54 4.06
C SER A 76 -6.24 -3.45 2.85
N SER A 77 -5.10 -3.67 2.20
CA SER A 77 -5.00 -4.86 1.36
C SER A 77 -5.08 -6.12 2.24
N ASP A 78 -5.24 -7.25 1.61
CA ASP A 78 -5.26 -8.56 2.28
C ASP A 78 -3.84 -9.17 2.46
N SER A 79 -2.77 -8.37 2.29
CA SER A 79 -1.40 -8.75 2.62
C SER A 79 -1.18 -8.72 4.12
N GLY A 80 -0.47 -9.70 4.69
CA GLY A 80 -0.25 -9.82 6.13
C GLY A 80 0.40 -8.58 6.75
N ARG A 81 1.39 -7.97 6.07
CA ARG A 81 2.03 -6.73 6.53
C ARG A 81 1.07 -5.55 6.68
N THR A 82 0.07 -5.42 5.80
CA THR A 82 -0.92 -4.34 5.89
C THR A 82 -1.99 -4.67 6.92
N ILE A 83 -2.35 -5.94 7.09
CA ILE A 83 -3.27 -6.41 8.14
C ILE A 83 -2.64 -6.17 9.51
N GLN A 84 -1.37 -6.54 9.71
CA GLN A 84 -0.64 -6.26 10.96
C GLN A 84 -0.58 -4.76 11.26
N THR A 85 -0.24 -3.95 10.25
CA THR A 85 -0.18 -2.48 10.38
C THR A 85 -1.52 -1.91 10.83
N MET A 86 -2.61 -2.26 10.14
CA MET A 86 -3.94 -1.75 10.50
C MET A 86 -4.40 -2.28 11.86
N GLY A 87 -4.08 -3.53 12.21
CA GLY A 87 -4.37 -4.10 13.53
C GLY A 87 -3.77 -3.27 14.66
N ILE A 88 -2.49 -2.91 14.55
CA ILE A 88 -1.80 -2.07 15.54
C ILE A 88 -2.43 -0.67 15.62
N ILE A 89 -2.74 -0.04 14.48
CA ILE A 89 -3.39 1.29 14.47
C ILE A 89 -4.75 1.24 15.16
N LEU A 90 -5.59 0.26 14.83
CA LEU A 90 -6.92 0.12 15.43
C LEU A 90 -6.85 -0.18 16.92
N GLU A 91 -5.84 -0.91 17.37
CA GLU A 91 -5.59 -1.16 18.79
C GLU A 91 -5.23 0.14 19.53
N GLU A 92 -4.26 0.90 19.03
CA GLU A 92 -3.84 2.18 19.63
C GLU A 92 -4.98 3.23 19.66
N LEU A 93 -5.84 3.23 18.65
CA LEU A 93 -7.03 4.07 18.59
C LEU A 93 -8.18 3.52 19.44
N SER A 94 -8.08 2.32 20.01
CA SER A 94 -9.17 1.60 20.69
C SER A 94 -10.42 1.43 19.81
N LEU A 95 -10.22 1.21 18.50
CA LEU A 95 -11.28 1.08 17.49
C LEU A 95 -11.49 -0.35 16.99
N GLN A 96 -10.75 -1.33 17.49
CA GLN A 96 -10.94 -2.74 17.15
C GLN A 96 -12.38 -3.17 17.40
N GLY A 97 -13.03 -3.71 16.36
CA GLY A 97 -14.43 -4.17 16.44
C GLY A 97 -15.49 -3.06 16.63
N LYS A 98 -15.06 -1.79 16.70
CA LYS A 98 -15.98 -0.65 16.89
C LYS A 98 -16.31 0.09 15.59
N ILE A 99 -15.46 -0.03 14.58
CA ILE A 99 -15.68 0.52 13.24
C ILE A 99 -15.58 -0.60 12.20
N PRO A 100 -16.22 -0.45 11.03
CA PRO A 100 -16.03 -1.38 9.93
C PRO A 100 -14.58 -1.39 9.46
N TYR A 101 -13.98 -2.57 9.41
CA TYR A 101 -12.68 -2.83 8.81
C TYR A 101 -12.83 -3.82 7.65
N ARG A 102 -12.33 -3.47 6.47
CA ARG A 102 -12.41 -4.29 5.27
C ARG A 102 -11.04 -4.49 4.65
N MET A 103 -10.79 -5.71 4.20
CA MET A 103 -9.63 -6.05 3.39
C MET A 103 -10.04 -6.10 1.92
N ASP A 104 -9.26 -5.50 1.04
CA ASP A 104 -9.53 -5.46 -0.39
C ASP A 104 -8.26 -5.75 -1.19
N LYS A 105 -8.28 -6.84 -1.98
CA LYS A 105 -7.19 -7.23 -2.85
C LYS A 105 -6.86 -6.20 -3.94
N ARG A 106 -7.81 -5.33 -4.29
CA ARG A 106 -7.62 -4.30 -5.31
C ARG A 106 -6.65 -3.21 -4.88
N ILE A 107 -6.42 -3.04 -3.58
CA ILE A 107 -5.44 -2.09 -3.02
C ILE A 107 -4.13 -2.77 -2.59
N ARG A 108 -3.84 -3.98 -3.08
CA ARG A 108 -2.50 -4.58 -2.94
C ARG A 108 -1.45 -3.74 -3.64
N GLU A 109 -0.20 -3.91 -3.21
CA GLU A 109 0.99 -3.47 -3.94
C GLU A 109 0.98 -4.05 -5.36
N TRP A 110 1.81 -3.52 -6.22
CA TRP A 110 2.08 -4.01 -7.56
C TRP A 110 2.62 -5.46 -7.51
N CYS A 111 2.12 -6.33 -8.38
CA CYS A 111 2.66 -7.67 -8.55
C CYS A 111 3.87 -7.62 -9.47
N PHE A 112 5.03 -7.98 -8.95
CA PHE A 112 6.27 -8.02 -9.73
C PHE A 112 6.51 -9.38 -10.43
N GLY A 113 5.55 -10.30 -10.33
CA GLY A 113 5.66 -11.62 -10.95
C GLY A 113 6.83 -12.44 -10.40
N SER A 114 7.67 -12.98 -11.28
CA SER A 114 8.87 -13.75 -10.91
C SER A 114 9.92 -12.93 -10.15
N PHE A 115 9.79 -11.60 -10.10
CA PHE A 115 10.68 -10.71 -9.36
C PHE A 115 10.18 -10.39 -7.93
N ASP A 116 9.02 -10.89 -7.53
CA ASP A 116 8.59 -10.80 -6.15
C ASP A 116 9.58 -11.52 -5.23
N GLY A 117 10.20 -10.79 -4.32
CA GLY A 117 11.26 -11.29 -3.45
C GLY A 117 12.67 -11.22 -4.04
N ALA A 118 12.86 -10.71 -5.25
CA ALA A 118 14.18 -10.41 -5.79
C ALA A 118 14.85 -9.26 -5.01
N TYR A 119 16.18 -9.12 -5.12
CA TYR A 119 16.85 -7.94 -4.57
C TYR A 119 16.45 -6.68 -5.33
N ASP A 120 16.07 -5.64 -4.61
CA ASP A 120 15.68 -4.34 -5.19
C ASP A 120 16.76 -3.79 -6.11
N GLY A 121 18.03 -3.89 -5.70
CA GLY A 121 19.16 -3.44 -6.49
C GLY A 121 19.28 -4.19 -7.82
N ASP A 122 19.13 -5.50 -7.81
CA ASP A 122 19.22 -6.32 -9.02
C ASP A 122 18.08 -5.97 -10.00
N LEU A 123 16.88 -5.76 -9.48
CA LEU A 123 15.72 -5.45 -10.30
C LEU A 123 15.78 -4.00 -10.84
N PHE A 124 15.82 -3.01 -9.94
CA PHE A 124 15.63 -1.61 -10.30
C PHE A 124 16.90 -0.88 -10.73
N MET A 125 18.10 -1.37 -10.39
CA MET A 125 19.36 -0.79 -10.83
C MET A 125 20.10 -1.66 -11.85
N GLY A 126 19.68 -2.90 -12.05
CA GLY A 126 20.31 -3.86 -12.96
C GLY A 126 19.43 -4.23 -14.14
N ILE A 127 18.37 -5.00 -13.90
CA ILE A 127 17.55 -5.63 -14.95
C ILE A 127 16.77 -4.58 -15.74
N ILE A 128 15.96 -3.78 -15.07
CA ILE A 128 15.07 -2.80 -15.71
C ILE A 128 15.83 -1.76 -16.54
N PRO A 129 16.88 -1.10 -16.03
CA PRO A 129 17.65 -0.14 -16.84
C PRO A 129 18.23 -0.75 -18.13
N ARG A 130 18.68 -2.00 -18.07
CA ARG A 130 19.24 -2.69 -19.25
C ARG A 130 18.20 -2.96 -20.32
N ILE A 131 16.96 -3.34 -19.93
CA ILE A 131 15.88 -3.61 -20.88
C ILE A 131 15.54 -2.35 -21.68
N PHE A 132 15.44 -1.23 -20.98
CA PHE A 132 15.08 0.05 -21.59
C PHE A 132 16.27 0.86 -22.10
N ASN A 133 17.50 0.36 -21.97
CA ASN A 133 18.74 1.07 -22.34
C ASN A 133 18.77 2.48 -21.72
N VAL A 134 18.48 2.59 -20.42
CA VAL A 134 18.53 3.81 -19.63
C VAL A 134 19.55 3.66 -18.49
N ASP A 135 20.08 4.76 -17.98
CA ASP A 135 21.04 4.72 -16.88
C ASP A 135 20.34 4.45 -15.53
N HIS A 136 19.12 4.96 -15.37
CA HIS A 136 18.35 4.85 -14.14
C HIS A 136 16.86 4.67 -14.39
N VAL A 137 16.18 3.87 -13.55
CA VAL A 137 14.72 3.63 -13.62
C VAL A 137 13.89 4.91 -13.50
N HIS A 138 14.41 5.96 -12.86
CA HIS A 138 13.74 7.26 -12.75
C HIS A 138 13.52 7.98 -14.08
N GLN A 139 14.16 7.52 -15.15
CA GLN A 139 13.95 8.02 -16.51
C GLN A 139 12.68 7.44 -17.14
N LEU A 140 12.11 6.40 -16.54
CA LEU A 140 10.93 5.69 -17.02
C LEU A 140 9.68 6.13 -16.25
N SER A 141 8.57 6.22 -16.95
CA SER A 141 7.25 6.32 -16.33
C SER A 141 6.86 5.00 -15.64
N TYR A 142 5.92 5.05 -14.73
CA TYR A 142 5.38 3.82 -14.12
C TYR A 142 4.74 2.87 -15.14
N ALA A 143 4.18 3.40 -16.22
CA ALA A 143 3.61 2.60 -17.29
C ALA A 143 4.70 1.81 -18.04
N GLU A 144 5.80 2.47 -18.42
CA GLU A 144 6.94 1.80 -19.05
C GLU A 144 7.56 0.75 -18.14
N LEU A 145 7.73 1.06 -16.85
CA LEU A 145 8.20 0.09 -15.85
C LEU A 145 7.29 -1.15 -15.79
N ALA A 146 5.97 -0.94 -15.82
CA ALA A 146 5.01 -2.02 -15.75
C ALA A 146 5.09 -2.94 -16.97
N GLU A 147 5.14 -2.37 -18.16
CA GLU A 147 5.25 -3.15 -19.39
C GLU A 147 6.59 -3.88 -19.47
N GLY A 148 7.68 -3.25 -19.03
CA GLY A 148 8.98 -3.92 -18.96
C GLY A 148 9.03 -5.09 -17.99
N LEU A 149 8.36 -4.98 -16.85
CA LEU A 149 8.24 -6.10 -15.91
C LEU A 149 7.46 -7.27 -16.52
N VAL A 150 6.36 -6.97 -17.23
CA VAL A 150 5.58 -8.02 -17.93
C VAL A 150 6.42 -8.72 -19.00
N GLU A 151 7.21 -7.96 -19.76
CA GLU A 151 8.06 -8.52 -20.84
C GLU A 151 9.08 -9.53 -20.32
N VAL A 152 9.65 -9.31 -19.12
CA VAL A 152 10.70 -10.16 -18.54
C VAL A 152 10.19 -11.15 -17.50
N ASP A 153 8.92 -11.07 -17.14
CA ASP A 153 8.33 -11.97 -16.15
C ASP A 153 8.13 -13.38 -16.69
N THR A 154 8.98 -14.29 -16.25
CA THR A 154 8.91 -15.71 -16.65
C THR A 154 7.74 -16.48 -16.03
N ALA A 155 7.12 -15.94 -14.97
CA ALA A 155 5.96 -16.54 -14.30
C ALA A 155 4.62 -16.12 -14.93
N GLY A 156 4.60 -15.01 -15.69
CA GLY A 156 3.39 -14.48 -16.33
C GLY A 156 2.39 -13.87 -15.32
N TRP A 157 2.85 -13.42 -14.15
CA TRP A 157 2.02 -12.86 -13.08
C TRP A 157 2.18 -11.36 -12.89
N ALA A 158 3.26 -10.76 -13.41
CA ALA A 158 3.49 -9.34 -13.32
C ALA A 158 2.29 -8.54 -13.86
N GLU A 159 1.98 -7.46 -13.20
CA GLU A 159 0.89 -6.59 -13.62
C GLU A 159 1.42 -5.49 -14.55
N GLY A 160 0.92 -5.44 -15.79
CA GLY A 160 1.06 -4.31 -16.67
C GLY A 160 0.25 -3.10 -16.16
N TRP A 161 0.52 -1.93 -16.72
CA TRP A 161 -0.05 -0.67 -16.22
C TRP A 161 -1.57 -0.62 -16.24
N GLU A 162 -2.20 -1.12 -17.29
CA GLU A 162 -3.67 -1.11 -17.41
C GLU A 162 -4.32 -1.93 -16.28
N LYS A 163 -3.81 -3.14 -16.02
CA LYS A 163 -4.32 -4.01 -14.96
C LYS A 163 -4.10 -3.42 -13.57
N LEU A 164 -2.88 -2.92 -13.31
CA LEU A 164 -2.50 -2.28 -12.04
C LEU A 164 -3.36 -1.04 -11.75
N SER A 165 -3.38 -0.09 -12.67
CA SER A 165 -4.10 1.17 -12.51
C SER A 165 -5.61 0.97 -12.46
N GLY A 166 -6.16 0.07 -13.28
CA GLY A 166 -7.57 -0.28 -13.31
C GLY A 166 -8.05 -0.84 -11.97
N ARG A 167 -7.36 -1.86 -11.41
CA ARG A 167 -7.78 -2.44 -10.14
C ARG A 167 -7.64 -1.46 -8.95
N ILE A 168 -6.59 -0.62 -8.95
CA ILE A 168 -6.42 0.39 -7.91
C ILE A 168 -7.56 1.41 -7.98
N LYS A 169 -7.89 1.90 -9.19
CA LYS A 169 -9.02 2.81 -9.39
C LYS A 169 -10.32 2.21 -8.88
N GLU A 170 -10.64 0.97 -9.26
CA GLU A 170 -11.83 0.26 -8.77
C GLU A 170 -11.82 0.10 -7.24
N GLY A 171 -10.64 -0.13 -6.64
CA GLY A 171 -10.49 -0.20 -5.20
C GLY A 171 -10.84 1.12 -4.52
N PHE A 172 -10.34 2.23 -5.03
CA PHE A 172 -10.65 3.58 -4.51
C PHE A 172 -12.11 3.99 -4.72
N GLU A 173 -12.72 3.62 -5.84
CA GLU A 173 -14.15 3.90 -6.11
C GLU A 173 -15.09 3.11 -5.19
N ALA A 174 -14.62 2.03 -4.58
CA ALA A 174 -15.40 1.20 -3.65
C ALA A 174 -15.23 1.59 -2.16
N ILE A 175 -14.32 2.51 -1.84
CA ILE A 175 -14.08 3.08 -0.51
C ILE A 175 -15.01 4.27 -0.26
#